data_15c858c3b525d44654aba37653a4822e
#
_entry.id   15c858c3b525d44654aba37653a4822e
#
_cell.length_a   1.000
_cell.length_b   1.000
_cell.length_c   1.000
_cell.angle_alpha   90.00
_cell.angle_beta   90.00
_cell.angle_gamma   90.00
#
_symmetry.space_group_name_H-M   'P 1'
#
loop_
_entity.id
_entity.type
_entity.pdbx_description
1 polymer ?
#
loop_
_entity_poly.entity_id
_entity_poly.type
_entity_poly.pdbx_seq_one_letter_code
_entity_poly.pdbx_strand_id
1 'polypeptide(L)'
;MNTKYIDLINQTFDFPQEEFLLDKDYLRFHDIDLNKLVETYGAPLKFTYLPKISDNINKSKVWFENAIKKHSYNGNYNYCYCTKSSHFKHVLNEALKNDIHIETSSAFDIDIIETLKEEGKINDDTFVISNGFKRAQYITNIARLINNGHQNCIPIIDNYEEIDLLSNEIYGNYNIGIRIASEEDPKFEFYTSRLGIGYKNILPFYNKQIKGNPKVELKMLHFFINTGIRD
;
A
#
# COMPACT_ATOMS: atom_id res chain seq x y z
N MET A 1 -25.82 3.53 -34.35
CA MET A 1 -25.07 2.41 -33.72
C MET A 1 -23.98 3.05 -32.90
N ASN A 2 -23.95 2.81 -31.61
CA ASN A 2 -22.80 3.24 -30.79
C ASN A 2 -21.64 2.30 -31.07
N THR A 3 -20.68 2.76 -31.86
CA THR A 3 -19.47 1.99 -32.15
C THR A 3 -18.57 2.08 -30.88
N LYS A 4 -18.20 0.94 -30.33
CA LYS A 4 -17.29 0.91 -29.19
C LYS A 4 -15.89 1.32 -29.66
N TYR A 5 -15.17 2.02 -28.81
CA TYR A 5 -13.81 2.45 -29.13
C TYR A 5 -12.90 1.29 -29.58
N ILE A 6 -13.05 0.12 -28.97
CA ILE A 6 -12.27 -1.06 -29.32
C ILE A 6 -12.53 -1.57 -30.73
N ASP A 7 -13.72 -1.30 -31.28
CA ASP A 7 -14.06 -1.70 -32.64
C ASP A 7 -13.32 -0.88 -33.71
N LEU A 8 -12.74 0.27 -33.29
CA LEU A 8 -12.03 1.19 -34.17
C LEU A 8 -10.51 0.96 -34.22
N ILE A 9 -9.96 0.31 -33.19
CA ILE A 9 -8.51 0.07 -33.10
C ILE A 9 -8.24 -1.39 -32.76
N ASN A 10 -7.26 -1.94 -33.46
CA ASN A 10 -6.76 -3.27 -33.18
C ASN A 10 -5.78 -3.17 -32.01
N GLN A 11 -6.21 -3.51 -30.81
CA GLN A 11 -5.41 -3.42 -29.60
C GLN A 11 -4.81 -4.77 -29.23
N THR A 12 -3.62 -4.73 -28.64
CA THR A 12 -2.91 -5.92 -28.16
C THR A 12 -3.13 -6.17 -26.65
N PHE A 13 -3.95 -5.37 -25.98
CA PHE A 13 -4.28 -5.49 -24.56
C PHE A 13 -5.77 -5.22 -24.32
N ASP A 14 -6.30 -5.78 -23.26
CA ASP A 14 -7.69 -5.56 -22.85
C ASP A 14 -7.91 -4.11 -22.44
N PHE A 15 -8.85 -3.47 -23.11
CA PHE A 15 -9.27 -2.12 -22.79
C PHE A 15 -10.60 -2.17 -22.03
N PRO A 16 -10.75 -1.43 -20.90
CA PRO A 16 -11.98 -1.41 -20.13
C PRO A 16 -13.13 -0.85 -20.97
N GLN A 17 -13.86 -1.70 -21.68
CA GLN A 17 -14.93 -1.28 -22.62
C GLN A 17 -16.10 -0.61 -21.92
N GLU A 18 -16.40 -1.03 -20.69
CA GLU A 18 -17.56 -0.56 -19.94
C GLU A 18 -17.45 0.91 -19.53
N GLU A 19 -16.23 1.42 -19.42
CA GLU A 19 -15.96 2.78 -18.94
C GLU A 19 -15.77 3.79 -20.06
N PHE A 20 -15.54 3.32 -21.30
CA PHE A 20 -15.34 4.17 -22.47
C PHE A 20 -16.49 4.03 -23.46
N LEU A 21 -17.00 5.16 -23.92
CA LEU A 21 -18.07 5.24 -24.90
C LEU A 21 -17.67 6.13 -26.07
N LEU A 22 -17.97 5.72 -27.27
CA LEU A 22 -17.93 6.57 -28.45
C LEU A 22 -19.34 7.06 -28.74
N ASP A 23 -19.61 8.34 -28.51
CA ASP A 23 -20.86 9.01 -28.82
C ASP A 23 -20.64 9.92 -30.03
N LYS A 24 -21.09 9.47 -31.20
CA LYS A 24 -20.78 10.08 -32.50
C LYS A 24 -19.27 10.11 -32.71
N ASP A 25 -18.68 11.30 -32.72
CA ASP A 25 -17.23 11.52 -32.90
C ASP A 25 -16.50 11.85 -31.58
N TYR A 26 -17.20 11.75 -30.45
CA TYR A 26 -16.68 12.09 -29.12
C TYR A 26 -16.35 10.85 -28.30
N LEU A 27 -15.09 10.70 -27.93
CA LEU A 27 -14.65 9.68 -26.99
C LEU A 27 -14.95 10.15 -25.57
N ARG A 28 -15.74 9.41 -24.84
CA ARG A 28 -16.12 9.69 -23.46
C ARG A 28 -15.58 8.63 -22.52
N PHE A 29 -15.19 9.05 -21.35
CA PHE A 29 -14.88 8.19 -20.21
C PHE A 29 -15.84 8.56 -19.08
N HIS A 30 -16.74 7.67 -18.72
CA HIS A 30 -17.94 8.01 -17.95
C HIS A 30 -18.68 9.19 -18.63
N ASP A 31 -18.94 10.27 -17.88
CA ASP A 31 -19.56 11.50 -18.42
C ASP A 31 -18.55 12.53 -18.92
N ILE A 32 -17.27 12.20 -18.94
CA ILE A 32 -16.18 13.10 -19.31
C ILE A 32 -15.91 13.01 -20.81
N ASP A 33 -16.01 14.12 -21.51
CA ASP A 33 -15.59 14.25 -22.91
C ASP A 33 -14.07 14.39 -22.98
N LEU A 34 -13.40 13.35 -23.50
CA LEU A 34 -11.93 13.32 -23.57
C LEU A 34 -11.37 14.25 -24.65
N ASN A 35 -12.10 14.49 -25.75
CA ASN A 35 -11.67 15.41 -26.79
C ASN A 35 -11.60 16.83 -26.23
N LYS A 36 -12.61 17.21 -25.44
CA LYS A 36 -12.63 18.52 -24.78
C LYS A 36 -11.49 18.70 -23.77
N LEU A 37 -11.11 17.63 -23.06
CA LEU A 37 -9.94 17.66 -22.19
C LEU A 37 -8.65 17.86 -22.99
N VAL A 38 -8.50 17.15 -24.12
CA VAL A 38 -7.32 17.32 -24.98
C VAL A 38 -7.27 18.71 -25.59
N GLU A 39 -8.40 19.27 -26.02
CA GLU A 39 -8.49 20.66 -26.49
C GLU A 39 -8.07 21.68 -25.44
N THR A 40 -8.42 21.40 -24.16
CA THR A 40 -8.14 22.31 -23.05
C THR A 40 -6.69 22.21 -22.54
N TYR A 41 -6.16 20.99 -22.43
CA TYR A 41 -4.88 20.72 -21.76
C TYR A 41 -3.77 20.24 -22.70
N GLY A 42 -4.11 19.93 -23.96
CA GLY A 42 -3.18 19.38 -24.93
C GLY A 42 -2.99 17.86 -24.83
N ALA A 43 -2.21 17.33 -25.80
CA ALA A 43 -1.80 15.93 -25.85
C ALA A 43 -0.25 15.86 -25.84
N PRO A 44 0.36 14.81 -25.25
CA PRO A 44 -0.29 13.67 -24.57
C PRO A 44 -0.91 14.05 -23.22
N LEU A 45 -2.09 13.49 -22.91
CA LEU A 45 -2.85 13.76 -21.69
C LEU A 45 -2.85 12.55 -20.77
N LYS A 46 -2.52 12.76 -19.49
CA LYS A 46 -2.70 11.81 -18.41
C LYS A 46 -3.64 12.40 -17.37
N PHE A 47 -4.70 11.70 -17.03
CA PHE A 47 -5.63 12.11 -15.98
C PHE A 47 -5.92 10.96 -15.01
N THR A 48 -6.36 11.30 -13.81
CA THR A 48 -6.76 10.33 -12.78
C THR A 48 -8.22 10.55 -12.43
N TYR A 49 -9.03 9.51 -12.62
CA TYR A 49 -10.44 9.52 -12.23
C TYR A 49 -10.57 9.12 -10.76
N LEU A 50 -10.64 10.11 -9.90
CA LEU A 50 -10.61 9.94 -8.45
C LEU A 50 -11.73 9.05 -7.88
N PRO A 51 -13.01 9.16 -8.33
CA PRO A 51 -14.09 8.33 -7.76
C PRO A 51 -13.80 6.83 -7.81
N LYS A 52 -13.08 6.36 -8.82
CA LYS A 52 -12.71 4.94 -8.96
C LYS A 52 -11.87 4.40 -7.79
N ILE A 53 -11.11 5.28 -7.14
CA ILE A 53 -10.29 4.93 -5.97
C ILE A 53 -11.21 4.51 -4.83
N SER A 54 -12.20 5.34 -4.49
CA SER A 54 -13.19 5.04 -3.46
C SER A 54 -14.02 3.81 -3.79
N ASP A 55 -14.48 3.68 -5.04
CA ASP A 55 -15.25 2.51 -5.50
C ASP A 55 -14.48 1.21 -5.30
N ASN A 56 -13.21 1.18 -5.70
CA ASN A 56 -12.37 -0.01 -5.58
C ASN A 56 -12.02 -0.35 -4.13
N ILE A 57 -11.77 0.65 -3.28
CA ILE A 57 -11.53 0.45 -1.84
C ILE A 57 -12.78 -0.18 -1.21
N ASN A 58 -13.96 0.40 -1.44
CA ASN A 58 -15.21 -0.09 -0.88
C ASN A 58 -15.56 -1.49 -1.40
N LYS A 59 -15.34 -1.75 -2.68
CA LYS A 59 -15.53 -3.08 -3.28
C LYS A 59 -14.62 -4.12 -2.61
N SER A 60 -13.36 -3.79 -2.37
CA SER A 60 -12.42 -4.65 -1.65
C SER A 60 -12.90 -4.94 -0.22
N LYS A 61 -13.30 -3.92 0.53
CA LYS A 61 -13.84 -4.11 1.88
C LYS A 61 -15.03 -5.06 1.90
N VAL A 62 -16.00 -4.86 1.01
CA VAL A 62 -17.18 -5.72 0.90
C VAL A 62 -16.81 -7.17 0.59
N TRP A 63 -15.83 -7.41 -0.30
CA TRP A 63 -15.40 -8.77 -0.62
C TRP A 63 -14.80 -9.50 0.59
N PHE A 64 -13.91 -8.83 1.32
CA PHE A 64 -13.29 -9.42 2.51
C PHE A 64 -14.30 -9.59 3.64
N GLU A 65 -15.19 -8.63 3.89
CA GLU A 65 -16.26 -8.77 4.88
C GLU A 65 -17.19 -9.95 4.60
N ASN A 66 -17.57 -10.15 3.33
CA ASN A 66 -18.38 -11.28 2.93
C ASN A 66 -17.64 -12.61 3.14
N ALA A 67 -16.34 -12.67 2.83
CA ALA A 67 -15.53 -13.86 3.07
C ALA A 67 -15.37 -14.15 4.57
N ILE A 68 -15.10 -13.13 5.39
CA ILE A 68 -15.02 -13.23 6.85
C ILE A 68 -16.32 -13.80 7.43
N LYS A 69 -17.46 -13.26 7.02
CA LYS A 69 -18.80 -13.75 7.47
C LYS A 69 -19.03 -15.18 7.01
N LYS A 70 -18.77 -15.49 5.73
CA LYS A 70 -18.97 -16.82 5.13
C LYS A 70 -18.17 -17.91 5.86
N HIS A 71 -16.96 -17.60 6.29
CA HIS A 71 -16.04 -18.55 6.91
C HIS A 71 -15.97 -18.42 8.44
N SER A 72 -16.83 -17.60 9.06
CA SER A 72 -16.84 -17.36 10.51
C SER A 72 -15.47 -17.01 11.07
N TYR A 73 -14.69 -16.22 10.30
CA TYR A 73 -13.37 -15.79 10.72
C TYR A 73 -13.46 -14.70 11.78
N ASN A 74 -12.71 -14.82 12.87
CA ASN A 74 -12.78 -13.91 14.02
C ASN A 74 -11.89 -12.66 13.92
N GLY A 75 -11.24 -12.45 12.78
CA GLY A 75 -10.43 -11.26 12.54
C GLY A 75 -11.17 -10.20 11.71
N ASN A 76 -10.51 -9.06 11.53
CA ASN A 76 -11.00 -7.94 10.73
C ASN A 76 -10.14 -7.78 9.47
N TYR A 77 -10.71 -7.10 8.48
CA TYR A 77 -9.99 -6.64 7.30
C TYR A 77 -9.69 -5.14 7.42
N ASN A 78 -8.43 -4.77 7.32
CA ASN A 78 -7.98 -3.38 7.29
C ASN A 78 -7.34 -3.10 5.94
N TYR A 79 -7.91 -2.18 5.18
CA TYR A 79 -7.33 -1.75 3.90
C TYR A 79 -6.19 -0.77 4.17
N CYS A 80 -5.00 -1.06 3.63
CA CYS A 80 -3.86 -0.15 3.68
C CYS A 80 -3.57 0.36 2.26
N TYR A 81 -3.63 1.68 2.07
CA TYR A 81 -3.25 2.31 0.80
C TYR A 81 -1.73 2.44 0.72
N CYS A 82 -1.12 1.91 -0.33
CA CYS A 82 0.33 1.99 -0.53
C CYS A 82 0.71 3.27 -1.29
N THR A 83 1.46 4.17 -0.64
CA THR A 83 1.94 5.44 -1.21
C THR A 83 2.85 5.25 -2.42
N LYS A 84 3.53 4.09 -2.51
CA LYS A 84 4.36 3.72 -3.65
C LYS A 84 3.61 3.71 -4.98
N SER A 85 2.31 3.38 -4.98
CA SER A 85 1.49 3.38 -6.19
C SER A 85 1.19 4.80 -6.69
N SER A 86 0.85 5.70 -5.77
CA SER A 86 0.71 7.13 -6.02
C SER A 86 0.64 7.89 -4.68
N HIS A 87 1.46 8.92 -4.53
CA HIS A 87 1.50 9.77 -3.33
C HIS A 87 0.99 11.19 -3.59
N PHE A 88 0.35 11.43 -4.74
CA PHE A 88 -0.23 12.74 -5.03
C PHE A 88 -1.33 13.09 -4.03
N LYS A 89 -1.32 14.35 -3.55
CA LYS A 89 -2.25 14.84 -2.52
C LYS A 89 -3.72 14.55 -2.84
N HIS A 90 -4.14 14.76 -4.08
CA HIS A 90 -5.53 14.51 -4.50
C HIS A 90 -5.90 13.01 -4.46
N VAL A 91 -4.95 12.11 -4.74
CA VAL A 91 -5.14 10.65 -4.67
C VAL A 91 -5.25 10.21 -3.20
N LEU A 92 -4.33 10.67 -2.35
CA LEU A 92 -4.36 10.37 -0.91
C LEU A 92 -5.62 10.91 -0.24
N ASN A 93 -6.02 12.14 -0.56
CA ASN A 93 -7.25 12.72 -0.04
C ASN A 93 -8.49 11.92 -0.44
N GLU A 94 -8.54 11.39 -1.66
CA GLU A 94 -9.66 10.54 -2.09
C GLU A 94 -9.65 9.20 -1.35
N ALA A 95 -8.48 8.54 -1.27
CA ALA A 95 -8.36 7.27 -0.57
C ALA A 95 -8.74 7.38 0.91
N LEU A 96 -8.29 8.43 1.60
CA LEU A 96 -8.53 8.66 3.03
C LEU A 96 -9.99 8.97 3.39
N LYS A 97 -10.86 9.29 2.42
CA LYS A 97 -12.31 9.39 2.69
C LYS A 97 -12.96 8.07 3.11
N ASN A 98 -12.28 6.96 2.89
CA ASN A 98 -12.84 5.63 3.02
C ASN A 98 -12.46 4.90 4.30
N ASP A 99 -12.00 5.58 5.34
CA ASP A 99 -11.56 4.98 6.59
C ASP A 99 -10.58 3.82 6.34
N ILE A 100 -9.37 4.18 5.96
CA ILE A 100 -8.29 3.27 5.58
C ILE A 100 -7.02 3.58 6.35
N HIS A 101 -6.08 2.68 6.27
CA HIS A 101 -4.72 2.83 6.77
C HIS A 101 -3.73 3.13 5.62
N ILE A 102 -2.48 3.39 5.93
CA ILE A 102 -1.47 3.76 4.95
C ILE A 102 -0.25 2.85 5.07
N GLU A 103 0.27 2.41 3.92
CA GLU A 103 1.59 1.79 3.81
C GLU A 103 2.55 2.75 3.13
N THR A 104 3.69 3.01 3.78
CA THR A 104 4.79 3.84 3.28
C THR A 104 5.94 2.97 2.81
N SER A 105 6.79 3.48 1.92
CA SER A 105 7.92 2.74 1.36
C SER A 105 9.24 3.52 1.30
N SER A 106 9.23 4.76 1.79
CA SER A 106 10.40 5.63 1.77
C SER A 106 10.39 6.66 2.89
N ALA A 107 11.57 7.26 3.14
CA ALA A 107 11.71 8.34 4.11
C ALA A 107 10.81 9.54 3.82
N PHE A 108 10.61 9.85 2.54
CA PHE A 108 9.78 10.99 2.10
C PHE A 108 8.29 10.77 2.38
N ASP A 109 7.84 9.51 2.38
CA ASP A 109 6.45 9.20 2.67
C ASP A 109 6.10 9.53 4.12
N ILE A 110 7.06 9.45 5.06
CA ILE A 110 6.83 9.82 6.48
C ILE A 110 6.56 11.32 6.62
N ASP A 111 7.22 12.16 5.84
CA ASP A 111 6.95 13.61 5.83
C ASP A 111 5.52 13.89 5.31
N ILE A 112 5.05 13.09 4.35
CA ILE A 112 3.64 13.14 3.89
C ILE A 112 2.69 12.72 5.03
N ILE A 113 3.01 11.65 5.78
CA ILE A 113 2.21 11.20 6.93
C ILE A 113 2.09 12.30 7.99
N GLU A 114 3.18 12.96 8.33
CA GLU A 114 3.18 14.07 9.28
C GLU A 114 2.28 15.22 8.79
N THR A 115 2.39 15.60 7.52
CA THR A 115 1.50 16.61 6.90
C THR A 115 0.02 16.20 6.97
N LEU A 116 -0.30 14.94 6.68
CA LEU A 116 -1.67 14.42 6.75
C LEU A 116 -2.21 14.44 8.19
N LYS A 117 -1.35 14.20 9.18
CA LYS A 117 -1.69 14.28 10.60
C LYS A 117 -1.95 15.72 11.02
N GLU A 118 -1.09 16.65 10.63
CA GLU A 118 -1.27 18.10 10.87
C GLU A 118 -2.55 18.66 10.22
N GLU A 119 -2.90 18.16 9.04
CA GLU A 119 -4.16 18.51 8.35
C GLU A 119 -5.39 17.80 8.95
N GLY A 120 -5.24 16.94 9.96
CA GLY A 120 -6.33 16.17 10.56
C GLY A 120 -6.95 15.12 9.63
N LYS A 121 -6.22 14.68 8.60
CA LYS A 121 -6.66 13.66 7.64
C LYS A 121 -6.49 12.25 8.17
N ILE A 122 -5.57 12.06 9.08
CA ILE A 122 -5.31 10.84 9.82
C ILE A 122 -5.18 11.16 11.31
N ASN A 123 -5.39 10.17 12.14
CA ASN A 123 -5.27 10.26 13.60
C ASN A 123 -4.37 9.16 14.15
N ASP A 124 -4.25 9.06 15.46
CA ASP A 124 -3.39 8.08 16.13
C ASP A 124 -3.90 6.63 15.99
N ASP A 125 -5.15 6.41 15.60
CA ASP A 125 -5.71 5.07 15.32
C ASP A 125 -5.36 4.58 13.90
N THR A 126 -4.89 5.48 13.02
CA THR A 126 -4.49 5.11 11.68
C THR A 126 -3.18 4.34 11.70
N PHE A 127 -3.18 3.09 11.21
CA PHE A 127 -1.93 2.35 11.01
C PHE A 127 -1.09 2.99 9.90
N VAL A 128 0.19 3.18 10.20
CA VAL A 128 1.23 3.56 9.24
C VAL A 128 2.22 2.41 9.13
N ILE A 129 2.07 1.61 8.09
CA ILE A 129 2.92 0.44 7.86
C ILE A 129 4.16 0.89 7.10
N SER A 130 5.30 0.94 7.76
CA SER A 130 6.55 1.42 7.15
C SER A 130 7.34 0.25 6.58
N ASN A 131 7.06 -0.06 5.31
CA ASN A 131 7.63 -1.17 4.56
C ASN A 131 8.86 -0.73 3.74
N GLY A 132 9.61 -1.71 3.21
CA GLY A 132 10.77 -1.51 2.35
C GLY A 132 12.09 -1.32 3.13
N PHE A 133 13.19 -1.37 2.38
CA PHE A 133 14.53 -1.25 2.92
C PHE A 133 14.76 0.11 3.58
N LYS A 134 15.20 0.11 4.84
CA LYS A 134 15.34 1.32 5.65
C LYS A 134 16.78 1.81 5.69
N ARG A 135 17.05 2.87 4.92
CA ARG A 135 18.27 3.66 5.08
C ARG A 135 18.18 4.55 6.31
N ALA A 136 19.30 5.10 6.74
CA ALA A 136 19.40 5.92 7.95
C ALA A 136 18.28 6.99 8.05
N GLN A 137 18.06 7.77 7.00
CA GLN A 137 16.99 8.78 7.00
C GLN A 137 15.60 8.20 7.23
N TYR A 138 15.30 7.01 6.69
CA TYR A 138 14.01 6.38 6.88
C TYR A 138 13.85 5.88 8.32
N ILE A 139 14.91 5.31 8.91
CA ILE A 139 14.96 4.94 10.33
C ILE A 139 14.67 6.17 11.19
N THR A 140 15.41 7.27 10.97
CA THR A 140 15.24 8.52 11.73
C THR A 140 13.82 9.10 11.60
N ASN A 141 13.26 9.11 10.39
CA ASN A 141 11.90 9.63 10.18
C ASN A 141 10.83 8.74 10.85
N ILE A 142 10.96 7.42 10.77
CA ILE A 142 10.07 6.48 11.48
C ILE A 142 10.17 6.69 13.00
N ALA A 143 11.39 6.77 13.53
CA ALA A 143 11.62 7.00 14.95
C ALA A 143 11.03 8.34 15.41
N ARG A 144 11.17 9.40 14.61
CA ARG A 144 10.57 10.71 14.86
C ARG A 144 9.03 10.61 14.97
N LEU A 145 8.39 9.92 14.02
CA LEU A 145 6.94 9.75 14.03
C LEU A 145 6.46 9.00 15.28
N ILE A 146 7.15 7.91 15.66
CA ILE A 146 6.83 7.12 16.87
C ILE A 146 7.07 7.94 18.14
N ASN A 147 8.23 8.62 18.25
CA ASN A 147 8.58 9.44 19.40
C ASN A 147 7.63 10.63 19.59
N ASN A 148 7.01 11.12 18.49
CA ASN A 148 5.96 12.13 18.50
C ASN A 148 4.57 11.57 18.81
N GLY A 149 4.49 10.31 19.27
CA GLY A 149 3.28 9.71 19.83
C GLY A 149 2.46 8.87 18.87
N HIS A 150 2.84 8.69 17.60
CA HIS A 150 2.09 7.83 16.67
C HIS A 150 2.45 6.35 16.87
N GLN A 151 1.86 5.73 17.91
CA GLN A 151 2.18 4.35 18.32
C GLN A 151 1.72 3.28 17.31
N ASN A 152 0.79 3.62 16.41
CA ASN A 152 0.35 2.77 15.30
C ASN A 152 1.24 2.88 14.04
N CYS A 153 2.42 3.49 14.15
CA CYS A 153 3.48 3.34 13.17
C CYS A 153 4.18 1.99 13.38
N ILE A 154 4.08 1.10 12.38
CA ILE A 154 4.60 -0.28 12.45
C ILE A 154 5.68 -0.44 11.39
N PRO A 155 6.98 -0.28 11.73
CA PRO A 155 8.07 -0.61 10.82
C PRO A 155 8.12 -2.11 10.54
N ILE A 156 8.18 -2.45 9.25
CA ILE A 156 8.30 -3.83 8.77
C ILE A 156 9.78 -4.17 8.64
N ILE A 157 10.25 -5.10 9.43
CA ILE A 157 11.66 -5.51 9.48
C ILE A 157 12.00 -6.36 8.25
N ASP A 158 12.90 -5.86 7.42
CA ASP A 158 13.37 -6.49 6.20
C ASP A 158 14.68 -7.27 6.37
N ASN A 159 15.46 -6.92 7.41
CA ASN A 159 16.75 -7.55 7.70
C ASN A 159 17.07 -7.52 9.20
N TYR A 160 18.14 -8.23 9.59
CA TYR A 160 18.48 -8.46 11.00
C TYR A 160 18.95 -7.20 11.75
N GLU A 161 19.46 -6.20 11.05
CA GLU A 161 20.08 -5.00 11.64
C GLU A 161 19.05 -3.91 11.96
N GLU A 162 17.88 -3.94 11.31
CA GLU A 162 16.92 -2.85 11.41
C GLU A 162 16.34 -2.68 12.83
N ILE A 163 16.21 -3.77 13.61
CA ILE A 163 15.74 -3.66 15.02
C ILE A 163 16.71 -2.86 15.85
N ASP A 164 18.00 -3.13 15.73
CA ASP A 164 19.01 -2.42 16.50
C ASP A 164 19.06 -0.94 16.10
N LEU A 165 18.97 -0.65 14.80
CA LEU A 165 18.93 0.72 14.30
C LEU A 165 17.71 1.49 14.83
N LEU A 166 16.51 0.89 14.78
CA LEU A 166 15.29 1.48 15.32
C LEU A 166 15.36 1.67 16.85
N SER A 167 15.85 0.65 17.58
CA SER A 167 15.94 0.69 19.04
C SER A 167 16.90 1.76 19.55
N ASN A 168 17.89 2.15 18.76
CA ASN A 168 18.82 3.23 19.09
C ASN A 168 18.17 4.63 18.96
N GLU A 169 17.18 4.80 18.09
CA GLU A 169 16.53 6.08 17.83
C GLU A 169 15.16 6.24 18.49
N ILE A 170 14.46 5.13 18.80
CA ILE A 170 13.16 5.16 19.47
C ILE A 170 13.35 5.13 20.99
N TYR A 171 12.73 6.08 21.69
CA TYR A 171 12.91 6.23 23.16
C TYR A 171 12.04 5.27 23.98
N GLY A 172 10.83 4.97 23.51
CA GLY A 172 9.86 4.12 24.20
C GLY A 172 9.72 2.73 23.60
N ASN A 173 8.62 2.09 23.95
CA ASN A 173 8.21 0.82 23.31
C ASN A 173 7.61 1.10 21.94
N TYR A 174 7.78 0.16 21.02
CA TYR A 174 7.23 0.29 19.68
C TYR A 174 6.82 -1.06 19.09
N ASN A 175 5.90 -1.01 18.16
CA ASN A 175 5.38 -2.16 17.44
C ASN A 175 6.20 -2.40 16.18
N ILE A 176 6.37 -3.67 15.79
CA ILE A 176 7.02 -4.04 14.53
C ILE A 176 6.21 -5.08 13.76
N GLY A 177 6.47 -5.14 12.45
CA GLY A 177 6.16 -6.31 11.63
C GLY A 177 7.45 -7.01 11.19
N ILE A 178 7.36 -8.28 10.81
CA ILE A 178 8.44 -9.01 10.16
C ILE A 178 8.02 -9.31 8.73
N ARG A 179 8.85 -8.94 7.76
CA ARG A 179 8.66 -9.36 6.38
C ARG A 179 9.22 -10.76 6.18
N ILE A 180 8.34 -11.65 5.75
CA ILE A 180 8.70 -13.01 5.37
C ILE A 180 9.20 -12.95 3.92
N ALA A 181 10.43 -13.40 3.68
CA ALA A 181 10.91 -13.60 2.32
C ALA A 181 10.13 -14.77 1.70
N SER A 182 9.37 -14.49 0.65
CA SER A 182 8.73 -15.53 -0.14
C SER A 182 9.80 -16.31 -0.89
N GLU A 183 9.87 -17.62 -0.68
CA GLU A 183 10.61 -18.51 -1.57
C GLU A 183 9.77 -18.64 -2.84
N GLU A 184 10.09 -17.88 -3.86
CA GLU A 184 9.49 -18.04 -5.18
C GLU A 184 9.96 -19.36 -5.78
N ASP A 185 9.10 -19.98 -6.58
CA ASP A 185 9.20 -21.29 -7.20
C ASP A 185 10.66 -21.71 -7.49
N PRO A 186 11.17 -22.81 -6.91
CA PRO A 186 12.55 -23.25 -7.09
C PRO A 186 12.96 -23.55 -8.54
N LYS A 187 12.06 -23.47 -9.49
CA LYS A 187 12.35 -23.58 -10.94
C LYS A 187 12.94 -22.31 -11.56
N PHE A 188 12.95 -21.20 -10.86
CA PHE A 188 13.59 -19.98 -11.32
C PHE A 188 14.90 -19.75 -10.56
N GLU A 189 16.02 -20.03 -11.19
CA GLU A 189 17.38 -19.89 -10.62
C GLU A 189 17.74 -18.48 -10.16
N PHE A 190 16.89 -17.46 -10.40
CA PHE A 190 17.21 -16.05 -10.19
C PHE A 190 16.25 -15.28 -9.26
N TYR A 191 15.25 -15.93 -8.67
CA TYR A 191 14.27 -15.24 -7.82
C TYR A 191 14.31 -15.70 -6.37
N THR A 192 15.31 -15.23 -5.65
CA THR A 192 15.21 -15.13 -4.19
C THR A 192 14.68 -13.75 -3.83
N SER A 193 13.67 -13.66 -2.97
CA SER A 193 13.24 -12.37 -2.42
C SER A 193 14.45 -11.66 -1.81
N ARG A 194 14.81 -10.51 -2.35
CA ARG A 194 15.95 -9.71 -1.84
C ARG A 194 15.63 -9.03 -0.51
N LEU A 195 14.38 -9.06 -0.10
CA LEU A 195 13.85 -8.39 1.08
C LEU A 195 13.13 -9.38 1.96
N GLY A 196 13.25 -9.17 3.26
CA GLY A 196 12.61 -9.99 4.27
C GLY A 196 13.52 -11.07 4.84
N ILE A 197 13.03 -11.71 5.89
CA ILE A 197 13.70 -12.79 6.61
C ILE A 197 13.17 -14.12 6.08
N GLY A 198 14.06 -15.00 5.68
CA GLY A 198 13.69 -16.34 5.19
C GLY A 198 12.85 -17.09 6.23
N TYR A 199 11.80 -17.79 5.80
CA TYR A 199 10.81 -18.37 6.72
C TYR A 199 11.44 -19.30 7.77
N LYS A 200 12.49 -20.05 7.44
CA LYS A 200 13.24 -20.90 8.36
C LYS A 200 13.94 -20.13 9.48
N ASN A 201 14.23 -18.86 9.23
CA ASN A 201 14.97 -18.00 10.15
C ASN A 201 14.05 -17.08 10.99
N ILE A 202 12.75 -17.05 10.73
CA ILE A 202 11.82 -16.18 11.45
C ILE A 202 11.77 -16.54 12.94
N LEU A 203 11.59 -17.80 13.27
CA LEU A 203 11.53 -18.25 14.66
C LEU A 203 12.85 -18.06 15.42
N PRO A 204 14.03 -18.43 14.85
CA PRO A 204 15.32 -18.05 15.43
C PRO A 204 15.50 -16.54 15.64
N PHE A 205 15.10 -15.74 14.66
CA PHE A 205 15.17 -14.28 14.76
C PHE A 205 14.26 -13.73 15.87
N TYR A 206 12.99 -14.17 15.90
CA TYR A 206 12.06 -13.81 16.96
C TYR A 206 12.61 -14.16 18.36
N ASN A 207 13.10 -15.38 18.55
CA ASN A 207 13.63 -15.82 19.85
C ASN A 207 14.87 -15.04 20.28
N LYS A 208 15.70 -14.60 19.32
CA LYS A 208 16.97 -13.92 19.62
C LYS A 208 16.78 -12.42 19.87
N GLN A 209 15.92 -11.73 19.10
CA GLN A 209 15.88 -10.27 19.08
C GLN A 209 14.57 -9.66 19.59
N ILE A 210 13.48 -10.43 19.60
CA ILE A 210 12.16 -9.89 19.94
C ILE A 210 11.66 -10.47 21.26
N LYS A 211 11.72 -11.79 21.41
CA LYS A 211 11.24 -12.47 22.62
C LYS A 211 12.03 -11.99 23.84
N GLY A 212 11.32 -11.37 24.79
CA GLY A 212 11.94 -10.83 25.99
C GLY A 212 12.57 -9.45 25.82
N ASN A 213 12.50 -8.87 24.66
CA ASN A 213 12.89 -7.47 24.44
C ASN A 213 11.76 -6.54 24.92
N PRO A 214 11.95 -5.75 26.00
CA PRO A 214 10.89 -4.94 26.58
C PRO A 214 10.48 -3.77 25.68
N LYS A 215 11.30 -3.39 24.71
CA LYS A 215 11.03 -2.27 23.80
C LYS A 215 10.19 -2.65 22.59
N VAL A 216 10.19 -3.93 22.17
CA VAL A 216 9.70 -4.33 20.86
C VAL A 216 8.54 -5.31 21.01
N GLU A 217 7.41 -5.00 20.38
CA GLU A 217 6.28 -5.92 20.29
C GLU A 217 6.00 -6.31 18.85
N LEU A 218 5.96 -7.61 18.56
CA LEU A 218 5.59 -8.13 17.24
C LEU A 218 4.08 -8.08 17.06
N LYS A 219 3.61 -7.27 16.11
CA LYS A 219 2.18 -7.10 15.79
C LYS A 219 1.80 -7.67 14.43
N MET A 220 2.75 -7.82 13.50
CA MET A 220 2.42 -8.14 12.12
C MET A 220 3.42 -9.11 11.51
N LEU A 221 2.91 -10.01 10.69
CA LEU A 221 3.69 -10.73 9.69
C LEU A 221 3.33 -10.18 8.32
N HIS A 222 4.33 -9.75 7.57
CA HIS A 222 4.18 -9.17 6.25
C HIS A 222 4.77 -10.12 5.20
N PHE A 223 4.09 -10.28 4.08
CA PHE A 223 4.61 -11.00 2.94
C PHE A 223 4.15 -10.36 1.64
N PHE A 224 4.87 -10.62 0.58
CA PHE A 224 4.56 -10.13 -0.75
C PHE A 224 4.50 -11.31 -1.72
N ILE A 225 3.42 -11.41 -2.47
CA ILE A 225 3.25 -12.41 -3.51
C ILE A 225 3.33 -11.72 -4.86
N ASN A 226 4.40 -12.01 -5.62
CA ASN A 226 4.68 -11.33 -6.88
C ASN A 226 3.87 -11.90 -8.06
N THR A 227 3.52 -13.18 -7.99
CA THR A 227 2.84 -13.92 -9.06
C THR A 227 1.34 -14.02 -8.89
N GLY A 228 0.78 -13.43 -7.84
CA GLY A 228 -0.61 -13.59 -7.42
C GLY A 228 -0.86 -14.90 -6.68
N ILE A 229 -1.97 -14.94 -5.95
CA ILE A 229 -2.46 -16.14 -5.27
C ILE A 229 -3.28 -16.90 -6.31
N ARG A 230 -2.90 -18.16 -6.58
CA ARG A 230 -3.58 -18.98 -7.58
C ARG A 230 -4.49 -20.04 -6.96
N ASP A 231 -4.22 -20.46 -5.71
CA ASP A 231 -4.97 -21.50 -4.98
C ASP A 231 -5.22 -21.07 -3.52
#